data_c72b1dedf1306d599b1f6b77a66b89b4
#
_entry.id   c72b1dedf1306d599b1f6b77a66b89b4
#
_cell.length_a   1.000
_cell.length_b   1.000
_cell.length_c   1.000
_cell.angle_alpha   90.00
_cell.angle_beta   90.00
_cell.angle_gamma   90.00
#
_symmetry.space_group_name_H-M   'P 1'
#
loop_
_entity.id
_entity.type
_entity.pdbx_description
1 polymer ?
#
loop_
_entity_poly.entity_id
_entity_poly.type
_entity_poly.pdbx_seq_one_letter_code
_entity_poly.pdbx_strand_id
1 'polypeptide(L)'
;TLGFFPEIIGTLPDYRGAEACNVAGTIITALKLAESGMGDYWDEAESWVRNHFVELQLLDTTWIQRLPMRHAIMGFPMPHRSVIDERYMCNDRVVDRIIGSFAPSACPNDWARHFLGITGCCTGNANRAWYHIWQNILYHDGGKLQVNLLLNRSSKWADVDSHIPYTGQVDVKIKEPVDLSIRMPQWVSSS
;
A
#
# COMPACT_ATOMS: atom_id res chain seq x y z
N THR A 1 -2.03 -11.98 12.54
CA THR A 1 -1.73 -10.55 12.73
C THR A 1 -2.59 -9.73 11.78
N LEU A 2 -3.07 -8.56 12.22
CA LEU A 2 -3.91 -7.67 11.40
C LEU A 2 -3.14 -6.93 10.29
N GLY A 3 -1.85 -7.23 10.12
CA GLY A 3 -1.01 -6.57 9.11
C GLY A 3 -0.42 -5.23 9.55
N PHE A 4 -0.51 -4.86 10.81
CA PHE A 4 0.11 -3.64 11.33
C PHE A 4 1.61 -3.87 11.61
N PHE A 5 2.44 -2.94 11.14
CA PHE A 5 3.88 -2.94 11.36
C PHE A 5 4.33 -1.55 11.86
N PRO A 6 4.69 -1.39 13.14
CA PRO A 6 5.10 -0.11 13.69
C PRO A 6 6.49 0.29 13.18
N GLU A 7 6.71 1.58 12.96
CA GLU A 7 8.01 2.14 12.55
C GLU A 7 9.08 1.96 13.64
N ILE A 8 8.69 2.16 14.90
CA ILE A 8 9.59 2.10 16.04
C ILE A 8 9.11 1.04 17.02
N ILE A 9 9.99 0.08 17.33
CA ILE A 9 9.71 -0.99 18.29
C ILE A 9 10.39 -0.65 19.62
N GLY A 10 9.60 -0.52 20.68
CA GLY A 10 10.08 -0.60 22.08
C GLY A 10 10.63 0.66 22.73
N THR A 11 10.72 1.81 22.05
CA THR A 11 11.34 3.03 22.63
C THR A 11 10.34 4.10 23.09
N LEU A 12 9.14 4.09 22.55
CA LEU A 12 8.09 5.04 22.89
C LEU A 12 6.76 4.28 23.10
N PRO A 13 6.30 4.17 24.36
CA PRO A 13 5.11 3.36 24.69
C PRO A 13 3.84 3.78 23.93
N ASP A 14 3.76 5.04 23.53
CA ASP A 14 2.59 5.62 22.88
C ASP A 14 2.75 5.80 21.36
N TYR A 15 3.91 5.45 20.79
CA TYR A 15 4.12 5.55 19.35
C TYR A 15 3.53 4.33 18.63
N ARG A 16 2.49 4.56 17.88
CA ARG A 16 1.77 3.54 17.11
C ARG A 16 1.76 3.80 15.61
N GLY A 17 2.59 4.70 15.16
CA GLY A 17 2.71 5.03 13.74
C GLY A 17 3.44 3.97 12.95
N ALA A 18 3.05 3.80 11.72
CA ALA A 18 3.75 2.98 10.73
C ALA A 18 4.29 3.87 9.62
N GLU A 19 5.53 3.63 9.24
CA GLU A 19 6.12 4.33 8.09
C GLU A 19 5.75 3.60 6.80
N ALA A 20 5.21 4.33 5.82
CA ALA A 20 4.82 3.74 4.54
C ALA A 20 6.00 3.06 3.81
N CYS A 21 7.24 3.56 3.98
CA CYS A 21 8.44 2.91 3.43
C CYS A 21 8.65 1.51 4.02
N ASN A 22 8.49 1.36 5.33
CA ASN A 22 8.67 0.08 6.02
C ASN A 22 7.59 -0.92 5.60
N VAL A 23 6.34 -0.48 5.57
CA VAL A 23 5.22 -1.33 5.13
C VAL A 23 5.43 -1.77 3.68
N ALA A 24 5.78 -0.84 2.79
CA ALA A 24 6.07 -1.14 1.39
C ALA A 24 7.25 -2.12 1.25
N GLY A 25 8.35 -1.89 1.97
CA GLY A 25 9.52 -2.76 1.96
C GLY A 25 9.21 -4.17 2.47
N THR A 26 8.42 -4.28 3.52
CA THR A 26 8.00 -5.57 4.08
C THR A 26 7.14 -6.36 3.09
N ILE A 27 6.14 -5.70 2.46
CA ILE A 27 5.31 -6.32 1.42
C ILE A 27 6.18 -6.82 0.25
N ILE A 28 7.06 -5.97 -0.28
CA ILE A 28 7.94 -6.35 -1.40
C ILE A 28 8.82 -7.53 -1.02
N THR A 29 9.38 -7.54 0.19
CA THR A 29 10.22 -8.64 0.67
C THR A 29 9.42 -9.94 0.76
N ALA A 30 8.23 -9.91 1.36
CA ALA A 30 7.36 -11.08 1.45
C ALA A 30 7.00 -11.64 0.06
N LEU A 31 6.62 -10.76 -0.88
CA LEU A 31 6.32 -11.16 -2.26
C LEU A 31 7.54 -11.80 -2.94
N LYS A 32 8.73 -11.24 -2.79
CA LYS A 32 9.97 -11.78 -3.38
C LYS A 32 10.38 -13.11 -2.77
N LEU A 33 10.22 -13.30 -1.47
CA LEU A 33 10.46 -14.59 -0.81
C LEU A 33 9.48 -15.65 -1.30
N ALA A 34 8.19 -15.33 -1.37
CA ALA A 34 7.16 -16.24 -1.87
C ALA A 34 7.39 -16.59 -3.35
N GLU A 35 7.68 -15.59 -4.20
CA GLU A 35 7.99 -15.78 -5.64
C GLU A 35 9.20 -16.69 -5.85
N SER A 36 10.21 -16.62 -4.97
CA SER A 36 11.42 -17.45 -5.04
C SER A 36 11.29 -18.83 -4.39
N GLY A 37 10.13 -19.15 -3.82
CA GLY A 37 9.90 -20.42 -3.11
C GLY A 37 10.57 -20.51 -1.74
N MET A 38 11.01 -19.39 -1.18
CA MET A 38 11.67 -19.33 0.14
C MET A 38 10.69 -19.22 1.32
N GLY A 39 9.44 -19.60 1.12
CA GLY A 39 8.37 -19.62 2.11
C GLY A 39 7.05 -19.18 1.51
N ASP A 40 5.96 -19.50 2.20
CA ASP A 40 4.60 -19.11 1.82
C ASP A 40 4.22 -17.83 2.58
N TYR A 41 4.50 -16.67 1.99
CA TYR A 41 4.22 -15.36 2.56
C TYR A 41 3.09 -14.61 1.84
N TRP A 42 2.31 -15.33 1.01
CA TRP A 42 1.24 -14.70 0.24
C TRP A 42 0.12 -14.13 1.12
N ASP A 43 -0.27 -14.86 2.17
CA ASP A 43 -1.33 -14.44 3.09
C ASP A 43 -0.91 -13.22 3.90
N GLU A 44 0.34 -13.18 4.39
CA GLU A 44 0.88 -12.03 5.10
C GLU A 44 0.95 -10.80 4.20
N ALA A 45 1.48 -10.96 2.97
CA ALA A 45 1.58 -9.87 2.02
C ALA A 45 0.19 -9.31 1.68
N GLU A 46 -0.79 -10.17 1.38
CA GLU A 46 -2.16 -9.74 1.09
C GLU A 46 -2.83 -9.07 2.30
N SER A 47 -2.61 -9.59 3.51
CA SER A 47 -3.13 -9.00 4.76
C SER A 47 -2.56 -7.59 4.98
N TRP A 48 -1.26 -7.38 4.77
CA TRP A 48 -0.64 -6.06 4.90
C TRP A 48 -1.14 -5.09 3.83
N VAL A 49 -1.35 -5.56 2.60
CA VAL A 49 -1.92 -4.73 1.53
C VAL A 49 -3.32 -4.26 1.91
N ARG A 50 -4.20 -5.18 2.30
CA ARG A 50 -5.62 -4.89 2.56
C ARG A 50 -5.86 -4.08 3.83
N ASN A 51 -5.14 -4.40 4.91
CA ASN A 51 -5.46 -3.90 6.24
C ASN A 51 -4.61 -2.70 6.68
N HIS A 52 -3.51 -2.45 5.98
CA HIS A 52 -2.61 -1.39 6.39
C HIS A 52 -2.13 -0.51 5.22
N PHE A 53 -1.60 -1.10 4.17
CA PHE A 53 -0.96 -0.35 3.10
C PHE A 53 -1.92 0.61 2.40
N VAL A 54 -3.14 0.17 2.09
CA VAL A 54 -4.17 1.01 1.47
C VAL A 54 -4.60 2.16 2.37
N GLU A 55 -4.58 1.96 3.70
CA GLU A 55 -4.94 2.98 4.69
C GLU A 55 -3.90 4.08 4.83
N LEU A 56 -2.66 3.84 4.40
CA LEU A 56 -1.60 4.84 4.39
C LEU A 56 -1.68 5.79 3.21
N GLN A 57 -2.53 5.51 2.23
CA GLN A 57 -2.70 6.34 1.04
C GLN A 57 -3.72 7.45 1.28
N LEU A 58 -3.38 8.67 0.91
CA LEU A 58 -4.27 9.82 0.98
C LEU A 58 -5.30 9.76 -0.14
N LEU A 59 -6.54 9.42 0.20
CA LEU A 59 -7.65 9.31 -0.75
C LEU A 59 -8.63 10.48 -0.63
N ASP A 60 -8.75 11.08 0.56
CA ASP A 60 -9.63 12.21 0.84
C ASP A 60 -8.83 13.38 1.40
N THR A 61 -8.96 14.53 0.78
CA THR A 61 -8.28 15.78 1.18
C THR A 61 -9.21 16.79 1.84
N THR A 62 -10.49 16.49 2.00
CA THR A 62 -11.49 17.42 2.56
C THR A 62 -11.18 17.85 3.99
N TRP A 63 -10.57 16.96 4.76
CA TRP A 63 -10.16 17.22 6.13
C TRP A 63 -8.95 18.18 6.21
N ILE A 64 -8.05 18.17 5.22
CA ILE A 64 -6.87 19.06 5.16
C ILE A 64 -7.31 20.52 5.08
N GLN A 65 -8.33 20.81 4.31
CA GLN A 65 -8.88 22.16 4.17
C GLN A 65 -9.48 22.70 5.47
N ARG A 66 -9.86 21.82 6.39
CA ARG A 66 -10.43 22.16 7.70
C ARG A 66 -9.39 22.32 8.80
N LEU A 67 -8.12 21.99 8.53
CA LEU A 67 -7.06 22.12 9.52
C LEU A 67 -6.80 23.62 9.79
N PRO A 68 -6.80 24.05 11.06
CA PRO A 68 -6.37 25.39 11.38
C PRO A 68 -4.91 25.57 10.98
N MET A 69 -4.59 26.69 10.36
CA MET A 69 -3.25 27.02 9.85
C MET A 69 -2.12 26.85 10.89
N ARG A 70 -2.44 26.82 12.17
CA ARG A 70 -1.50 26.60 13.28
C ARG A 70 -0.87 25.20 13.24
N HIS A 71 -1.51 24.22 12.66
CA HIS A 71 -0.96 22.86 12.58
C HIS A 71 0.01 22.67 11.41
N ALA A 72 -0.01 23.58 10.45
CA ALA A 72 0.93 23.58 9.33
C ALA A 72 2.37 23.96 9.71
N ILE A 73 2.60 24.38 10.96
CA ILE A 73 3.91 24.87 11.43
C ILE A 73 4.36 24.07 12.65
N MET A 74 4.40 22.77 12.54
CA MET A 74 5.07 21.96 13.56
C MET A 74 6.55 21.79 13.21
N GLY A 75 7.37 22.76 13.67
CA GLY A 75 8.69 22.49 14.23
C GLY A 75 9.85 22.15 13.32
N PHE A 76 9.70 22.11 12.00
CA PHE A 76 10.88 22.08 11.14
C PHE A 76 11.29 23.52 10.78
N PRO A 77 12.56 23.92 11.01
CA PRO A 77 13.03 25.20 10.49
C PRO A 77 12.77 25.17 8.99
N MET A 78 11.91 26.07 8.50
CA MET A 78 11.72 26.28 7.08
C MET A 78 13.11 26.51 6.48
N PRO A 79 13.54 25.74 5.50
CA PRO A 79 14.78 26.04 4.81
C PRO A 79 14.73 27.49 4.37
N HIS A 80 15.82 28.20 4.58
CA HIS A 80 15.95 29.61 4.20
C HIS A 80 15.34 29.81 2.80
N ARG A 81 14.46 30.79 2.67
CA ARG A 81 13.74 31.15 1.43
C ARG A 81 14.65 31.43 0.20
N SER A 82 15.95 31.26 0.34
CA SER A 82 16.95 31.62 -0.67
C SER A 82 17.04 30.68 -1.87
N VAL A 83 16.27 29.59 -1.91
CA VAL A 83 16.30 28.65 -3.06
C VAL A 83 14.89 28.21 -3.42
N ILE A 84 13.98 29.16 -3.65
CA ILE A 84 12.72 28.84 -4.34
C ILE A 84 13.02 28.90 -5.84
N ASP A 85 13.23 27.75 -6.42
CA ASP A 85 13.26 27.65 -7.89
C ASP A 85 11.81 27.51 -8.37
N GLU A 86 11.26 28.60 -8.89
CA GLU A 86 9.87 28.67 -9.37
C GLU A 86 9.55 27.63 -10.46
N ARG A 87 10.57 27.09 -11.12
CA ARG A 87 10.40 26.01 -12.11
C ARG A 87 9.96 24.70 -11.49
N TYR A 88 10.29 24.48 -10.22
CA TYR A 88 10.02 23.22 -9.50
C TYR A 88 9.12 23.39 -8.29
N MET A 89 8.90 24.62 -7.84
CA MET A 89 8.09 24.95 -6.67
C MET A 89 6.84 25.71 -7.07
N CYS A 90 5.71 25.09 -6.94
CA CYS A 90 4.42 25.69 -7.26
C CYS A 90 3.45 25.43 -6.12
N ASN A 91 2.78 26.47 -5.66
CA ASN A 91 1.74 26.42 -4.64
C ASN A 91 0.33 26.18 -5.21
N ASP A 92 0.22 26.11 -6.55
CA ASP A 92 -1.06 25.95 -7.19
C ASP A 92 -1.63 24.57 -6.93
N ARG A 93 -2.87 24.53 -6.43
CA ARG A 93 -3.66 23.33 -6.21
C ARG A 93 -2.90 22.19 -5.49
N VAL A 94 -2.06 22.52 -4.51
CA VAL A 94 -1.21 21.55 -3.80
C VAL A 94 -2.05 20.43 -3.20
N VAL A 95 -3.18 20.75 -2.56
CA VAL A 95 -4.06 19.78 -1.92
C VAL A 95 -4.60 18.76 -2.93
N ASP A 96 -4.99 19.22 -4.13
CA ASP A 96 -5.50 18.31 -5.18
C ASP A 96 -4.39 17.41 -5.74
N ARG A 97 -3.16 17.94 -5.82
CA ARG A 97 -2.03 17.21 -6.41
C ARG A 97 -1.42 16.16 -5.50
N ILE A 98 -1.71 16.21 -4.20
CA ILE A 98 -1.19 15.22 -3.23
C ILE A 98 -2.10 14.01 -3.04
N ILE A 99 -3.26 13.97 -3.69
CA ILE A 99 -4.12 12.79 -3.69
C ILE A 99 -3.32 11.59 -4.23
N GLY A 100 -3.39 10.46 -3.55
CA GLY A 100 -2.63 9.26 -3.87
C GLY A 100 -1.25 9.20 -3.22
N SER A 101 -0.79 10.26 -2.55
CA SER A 101 0.45 10.24 -1.77
C SER A 101 0.32 9.37 -0.53
N PHE A 102 1.46 8.96 0.02
CA PHE A 102 1.49 8.14 1.21
C PHE A 102 1.99 8.92 2.43
N ALA A 103 1.36 8.65 3.58
CA ALA A 103 1.77 9.22 4.85
C ALA A 103 3.15 8.73 5.26
N PRO A 104 4.01 9.61 5.84
CA PRO A 104 5.29 9.18 6.39
C PRO A 104 5.11 8.33 7.64
N SER A 105 4.09 8.63 8.44
CA SER A 105 3.76 7.90 9.66
C SER A 105 2.27 8.03 9.92
N ALA A 106 1.58 6.91 9.96
CA ALA A 106 0.14 6.86 10.22
C ALA A 106 -0.22 5.65 11.08
N CYS A 107 -1.28 5.79 11.86
CA CYS A 107 -1.93 4.67 12.50
C CYS A 107 -3.04 4.12 11.58
N PRO A 108 -3.49 2.88 11.78
CA PRO A 108 -4.69 2.40 11.11
C PRO A 108 -5.87 3.36 11.34
N ASN A 109 -6.56 3.71 10.27
CA ASN A 109 -7.68 4.67 10.27
C ASN A 109 -7.35 6.09 10.78
N ASP A 110 -6.06 6.45 10.82
CA ASP A 110 -5.64 7.75 11.36
C ASP A 110 -4.42 8.28 10.60
N TRP A 111 -4.66 8.75 9.39
CA TRP A 111 -3.60 9.18 8.47
C TRP A 111 -2.76 10.36 9.01
N ALA A 112 -3.35 11.22 9.81
CA ALA A 112 -2.74 12.52 10.15
C ALA A 112 -2.35 12.67 11.62
N ARG A 113 -2.51 11.65 12.46
CA ARG A 113 -2.45 11.80 13.92
C ARG A 113 -1.11 12.30 14.45
N HIS A 114 -0.01 11.78 13.94
CA HIS A 114 1.31 12.03 14.49
C HIS A 114 2.18 12.93 13.63
N PHE A 115 1.90 13.01 12.35
CA PHE A 115 2.74 13.76 11.42
C PHE A 115 1.95 14.25 10.22
N LEU A 116 1.65 15.54 10.21
CA LEU A 116 1.00 16.18 9.07
C LEU A 116 2.04 16.48 8.00
N GLY A 117 2.28 15.52 7.14
CA GLY A 117 3.23 15.74 6.08
C GLY A 117 3.22 14.64 5.03
N ILE A 118 3.70 14.99 3.86
CA ILE A 118 3.98 14.06 2.78
C ILE A 118 5.47 14.11 2.54
N THR A 119 6.12 12.96 2.62
CA THR A 119 7.54 12.84 2.32
C THR A 119 7.74 12.12 1.00
N GLY A 120 8.71 12.58 0.23
CA GLY A 120 9.01 12.01 -1.09
C GLY A 120 9.45 10.54 -1.00
N CYS A 121 10.19 10.15 0.03
CA CYS A 121 10.62 8.77 0.24
C CYS A 121 9.44 7.82 0.43
N CYS A 122 8.51 8.16 1.31
CA CYS A 122 7.34 7.33 1.61
C CYS A 122 6.42 7.18 0.39
N THR A 123 6.11 8.29 -0.28
CA THR A 123 5.30 8.27 -1.50
C THR A 123 5.97 7.48 -2.62
N GLY A 124 7.29 7.67 -2.83
CA GLY A 124 8.03 6.96 -3.87
C GLY A 124 8.14 5.46 -3.62
N ASN A 125 8.49 5.06 -2.40
CA ASN A 125 8.63 3.64 -2.05
C ASN A 125 7.28 2.92 -2.05
N ALA A 126 6.24 3.54 -1.53
CA ALA A 126 4.91 2.95 -1.52
C ALA A 126 4.35 2.80 -2.94
N ASN A 127 4.48 3.82 -3.80
CA ASN A 127 4.06 3.69 -5.19
C ASN A 127 4.82 2.57 -5.94
N ARG A 128 6.10 2.36 -5.62
CA ARG A 128 6.85 1.21 -6.14
C ARG A 128 6.26 -0.13 -5.68
N ALA A 129 5.79 -0.21 -4.43
CA ALA A 129 5.17 -1.43 -3.92
C ALA A 129 3.90 -1.81 -4.69
N TRP A 130 3.11 -0.85 -5.15
CA TRP A 130 1.94 -1.12 -6.00
C TRP A 130 2.30 -1.92 -7.26
N TYR A 131 3.44 -1.61 -7.88
CA TYR A 131 3.90 -2.38 -9.03
C TYR A 131 4.18 -3.84 -8.68
N HIS A 132 4.88 -4.09 -7.56
CA HIS A 132 5.17 -5.45 -7.11
C HIS A 132 3.91 -6.20 -6.70
N ILE A 133 2.99 -5.54 -6.00
CA ILE A 133 1.70 -6.13 -5.64
C ILE A 133 0.93 -6.53 -6.90
N TRP A 134 0.77 -5.59 -7.83
CA TRP A 134 0.06 -5.84 -9.08
C TRP A 134 0.70 -6.96 -9.90
N GLN A 135 2.02 -6.97 -10.02
CA GLN A 135 2.76 -8.01 -10.74
C GLN A 135 2.51 -9.39 -10.16
N ASN A 136 2.41 -9.49 -8.84
CA ASN A 136 2.27 -10.75 -8.12
C ASN A 136 0.83 -11.22 -7.92
N ILE A 137 -0.19 -10.49 -8.38
CA ILE A 137 -1.58 -11.00 -8.38
C ILE A 137 -1.69 -12.22 -9.29
N LEU A 138 -1.10 -12.13 -10.48
CA LEU A 138 -1.10 -13.21 -11.48
C LEU A 138 0.33 -13.53 -11.93
N TYR A 139 0.65 -14.80 -11.97
CA TYR A 139 1.87 -15.31 -12.57
C TYR A 139 1.50 -16.23 -13.75
N HIS A 140 2.14 -16.05 -14.91
CA HIS A 140 1.93 -16.88 -16.09
C HIS A 140 3.25 -17.40 -16.62
N ASP A 141 3.33 -18.72 -16.79
CA ASP A 141 4.48 -19.37 -17.40
C ASP A 141 4.05 -20.66 -18.12
N GLY A 142 4.48 -20.84 -19.38
CA GLY A 142 4.31 -22.07 -20.13
C GLY A 142 2.86 -22.59 -20.24
N GLY A 143 1.88 -21.70 -20.31
CA GLY A 143 0.45 -22.07 -20.37
C GLY A 143 -0.19 -22.32 -18.98
N LYS A 144 0.57 -22.13 -17.89
CA LYS A 144 0.06 -22.15 -16.52
C LYS A 144 -0.22 -20.74 -16.04
N LEU A 145 -1.37 -20.52 -15.44
CA LEU A 145 -1.76 -19.26 -14.82
C LEU A 145 -2.00 -19.50 -13.32
N GLN A 146 -1.29 -18.76 -12.50
CA GLN A 146 -1.45 -18.83 -11.06
C GLN A 146 -1.96 -17.50 -10.50
N VAL A 147 -3.03 -17.56 -9.71
CA VAL A 147 -3.55 -16.44 -8.92
C VAL A 147 -2.94 -16.53 -7.53
N ASN A 148 -1.98 -15.63 -7.22
CA ASN A 148 -1.25 -15.63 -5.95
C ASN A 148 -1.89 -14.71 -4.90
N LEU A 149 -2.35 -13.52 -5.33
CA LEU A 149 -3.06 -12.59 -4.46
C LEU A 149 -4.51 -12.48 -4.95
N LEU A 150 -5.45 -12.53 -4.00
CA LEU A 150 -6.88 -12.46 -4.31
C LEU A 150 -7.34 -11.00 -4.47
N LEU A 151 -6.64 -10.26 -5.31
CA LEU A 151 -6.86 -8.85 -5.61
C LEU A 151 -7.30 -8.67 -7.07
N ASN A 152 -7.93 -7.53 -7.37
CA ASN A 152 -8.43 -7.25 -8.71
C ASN A 152 -7.29 -7.01 -9.70
N ARG A 153 -7.33 -7.73 -10.81
CA ARG A 153 -6.38 -7.53 -11.92
C ARG A 153 -6.96 -7.98 -13.25
N SER A 154 -6.91 -7.11 -14.25
CA SER A 154 -7.12 -7.49 -15.64
C SER A 154 -5.80 -7.81 -16.33
N SER A 155 -5.80 -8.86 -17.15
CA SER A 155 -4.65 -9.28 -17.94
C SER A 155 -5.11 -9.81 -19.30
N LYS A 156 -4.15 -10.13 -20.19
CA LYS A 156 -4.48 -10.79 -21.45
C LYS A 156 -4.95 -12.24 -21.27
N TRP A 157 -4.58 -12.90 -20.18
CA TRP A 157 -4.89 -14.30 -19.90
C TRP A 157 -6.19 -14.49 -19.12
N ALA A 158 -6.44 -13.61 -18.15
CA ALA A 158 -7.64 -13.65 -17.32
C ALA A 158 -7.91 -12.30 -16.67
N ASP A 159 -9.17 -12.10 -16.25
CA ASP A 159 -9.57 -11.07 -15.30
C ASP A 159 -9.84 -11.73 -13.94
N VAL A 160 -9.32 -11.13 -12.87
CA VAL A 160 -9.59 -11.53 -11.50
C VAL A 160 -10.38 -10.43 -10.84
N ASP A 161 -11.58 -10.77 -10.37
CA ASP A 161 -12.48 -9.87 -9.65
C ASP A 161 -12.70 -10.42 -8.23
N SER A 162 -12.09 -9.76 -7.26
CA SER A 162 -12.20 -10.12 -5.86
C SER A 162 -13.28 -9.32 -5.17
N HIS A 163 -14.18 -9.99 -4.48
CA HIS A 163 -15.24 -9.37 -3.67
C HIS A 163 -14.89 -9.33 -2.18
N ILE A 164 -13.69 -9.80 -1.81
CA ILE A 164 -13.16 -9.76 -0.45
C ILE A 164 -12.85 -8.29 -0.07
N PRO A 165 -13.24 -7.80 1.12
CA PRO A 165 -13.74 -8.55 2.28
C PRO A 165 -15.29 -8.63 2.37
N TYR A 166 -16.02 -8.10 1.41
CA TYR A 166 -17.49 -8.00 1.50
C TYR A 166 -18.17 -9.35 1.36
N THR A 167 -17.66 -10.19 0.47
CA THR A 167 -18.04 -11.60 0.32
C THR A 167 -16.78 -12.45 0.14
N GLY A 168 -16.83 -13.73 0.50
CA GLY A 168 -15.73 -14.68 0.33
C GLY A 168 -15.60 -15.18 -1.13
N GLN A 169 -15.90 -14.34 -2.13
CA GLN A 169 -15.96 -14.71 -3.54
C GLN A 169 -14.81 -14.06 -4.31
N VAL A 170 -14.22 -14.85 -5.21
CA VAL A 170 -13.26 -14.39 -6.22
C VAL A 170 -13.66 -15.01 -7.56
N ASP A 171 -13.94 -14.18 -8.54
CA ASP A 171 -14.29 -14.59 -9.90
C ASP A 171 -13.05 -14.51 -10.79
N VAL A 172 -12.78 -15.56 -11.54
CA VAL A 172 -11.66 -15.60 -12.49
C VAL A 172 -12.21 -15.89 -13.89
N LYS A 173 -12.22 -14.87 -14.75
CA LYS A 173 -12.66 -14.98 -16.13
C LYS A 173 -11.47 -15.27 -17.04
N ILE A 174 -11.37 -16.50 -17.51
CA ILE A 174 -10.31 -16.94 -18.43
C ILE A 174 -10.56 -16.38 -19.85
N LYS A 175 -9.52 -15.86 -20.48
CA LYS A 175 -9.53 -15.29 -21.84
C LYS A 175 -8.79 -16.15 -22.86
N GLU A 176 -7.84 -16.97 -22.41
CA GLU A 176 -7.06 -17.88 -23.23
C GLU A 176 -6.98 -19.25 -22.53
N PRO A 177 -6.87 -20.38 -23.27
CA PRO A 177 -6.70 -21.68 -22.64
C PRO A 177 -5.44 -21.73 -21.77
N VAL A 178 -5.61 -21.98 -20.47
CA VAL A 178 -4.52 -22.07 -19.49
C VAL A 178 -4.85 -23.10 -18.43
N ASP A 179 -3.81 -23.68 -17.83
CA ASP A 179 -3.94 -24.46 -16.60
C ASP A 179 -4.00 -23.48 -15.43
N LEU A 180 -5.19 -23.31 -14.86
CA LEU A 180 -5.43 -22.37 -13.77
C LEU A 180 -5.18 -23.01 -12.41
N SER A 181 -4.40 -22.33 -11.57
CA SER A 181 -4.31 -22.56 -10.14
C SER A 181 -4.62 -21.28 -9.36
N ILE A 182 -5.39 -21.42 -8.27
CA ILE A 182 -5.75 -20.31 -7.40
C ILE A 182 -5.26 -20.64 -6.00
N ARG A 183 -4.51 -19.73 -5.39
CA ARG A 183 -4.08 -19.89 -4.01
C ARG A 183 -5.29 -19.95 -3.08
N MET A 184 -5.31 -20.93 -2.20
CA MET A 184 -6.27 -21.01 -1.11
C MET A 184 -5.65 -20.37 0.13
N PRO A 185 -6.21 -19.27 0.65
CA PRO A 185 -5.72 -18.65 1.87
C PRO A 185 -5.82 -19.61 3.07
N GLN A 186 -4.87 -19.51 4.01
CA GLN A 186 -4.82 -20.35 5.22
C GLN A 186 -6.05 -20.19 6.13
N TRP A 187 -6.74 -19.05 6.04
CA TRP A 187 -7.96 -18.78 6.81
C TRP A 187 -9.22 -19.40 6.21
N VAL A 188 -9.15 -19.95 5.00
CA VAL A 188 -10.26 -20.71 4.41
C VAL A 188 -10.24 -22.12 4.99
N SER A 189 -11.26 -22.45 5.77
CA SER A 189 -11.43 -23.82 6.24
C SER A 189 -11.73 -24.75 5.06
N SER A 190 -10.95 -25.82 4.92
CA SER A 190 -11.32 -26.93 4.05
C SER A 190 -12.61 -27.55 4.59
N SER A 191 -13.73 -27.29 3.91
CA SER A 191 -15.02 -27.95 4.18
C SER A 191 -15.01 -29.36 3.64
#